data_ddb0a5492d2506bf0e4eca54f353cf6c
#
_entry.id   ddb0a5492d2506bf0e4eca54f353cf6c
#
_cell.length_a   1.000
_cell.length_b   1.000
_cell.length_c   1.000
_cell.angle_alpha   90.00
_cell.angle_beta   90.00
_cell.angle_gamma   90.00
#
_symmetry.space_group_name_H-M   'P 1'
#
loop_
_entity.id
_entity.type
_entity.pdbx_description
1 polymer ?
#
loop_
_entity_poly.entity_id
_entity_poly.type
_entity_poly.pdbx_seq_one_letter_code
_entity_poly.pdbx_strand_id
1 'polypeptide(L)'
;KVPGETNTDDLSPATEAWSRPDIPLHAKSMLVSKMPIVDGKGPLETIASLKEKGHAIAYVGDVVGTGSSRKSAINSVLWHMGDDIPHVPNKREGGVVLGGKIAPIFFNTAEDSGALPIECDVSSMETGDVIRIRPYDGLILNEAGEEVCKFCLSPSTMADEVRANGRIPLIIGRGLTDRARTFLGEGPSDVFLRPQQGHDTGKGYTLAQKIVGKACGVDGIRPGTYCEPKMTTVGSQDTTGAMTRDELKELACLGFSADLVMQSFCHTAAYPKPVDIKLQHELPDFMQTRAGVALRPGDGIIHSWLNRMILPDTVGTGGDSHTRFPMGISFPAGSGLVAFGAALGVMPLDM
;
A
#
# COMPACT_ATOMS: atom_id res chain seq x y z
N LYS A 1 22.50 2.75 0.15
CA LYS A 1 22.26 2.10 -1.15
C LYS A 1 22.38 0.59 -1.03
N VAL A 2 21.47 -0.14 -1.65
CA VAL A 2 21.48 -1.62 -1.75
C VAL A 2 21.71 -1.97 -3.23
N PRO A 3 22.81 -2.60 -3.57
CA PRO A 3 23.15 -2.91 -4.95
C PRO A 3 22.33 -4.09 -5.49
N GLY A 4 22.11 -4.09 -6.80
CA GLY A 4 21.42 -5.14 -7.54
C GLY A 4 19.91 -5.17 -7.27
N GLU A 5 19.28 -6.32 -7.50
CA GLU A 5 17.86 -6.52 -7.26
C GLU A 5 17.60 -6.73 -5.77
N THR A 6 16.66 -5.98 -5.20
CA THR A 6 16.11 -6.18 -3.86
C THR A 6 14.67 -6.62 -3.98
N ASN A 7 14.40 -7.85 -3.63
CA ASN A 7 13.04 -8.36 -3.63
C ASN A 7 12.34 -8.09 -2.27
N THR A 8 11.04 -8.30 -2.22
CA THR A 8 10.27 -8.06 -1.01
C THR A 8 10.61 -9.01 0.13
N ASP A 9 11.19 -10.19 -0.14
CA ASP A 9 11.64 -11.10 0.92
C ASP A 9 13.00 -10.68 1.51
N ASP A 10 13.81 -9.90 0.78
CA ASP A 10 14.99 -9.25 1.35
C ASP A 10 14.61 -8.19 2.39
N LEU A 11 13.47 -7.50 2.18
CA LEU A 11 12.94 -6.44 3.05
C LEU A 11 11.99 -6.99 4.14
N SER A 12 11.36 -8.14 3.89
CA SER A 12 10.37 -8.78 4.74
C SER A 12 10.43 -10.31 4.58
N PRO A 13 11.43 -10.97 5.19
CA PRO A 13 11.66 -12.39 5.01
C PRO A 13 10.45 -13.25 5.33
N ALA A 14 10.13 -14.22 4.44
CA ALA A 14 9.02 -15.13 4.62
C ALA A 14 9.21 -16.01 5.88
N THR A 15 10.45 -16.32 6.26
CA THR A 15 10.78 -17.05 7.48
C THR A 15 10.37 -16.32 8.76
N GLU A 16 10.25 -14.99 8.68
CA GLU A 16 9.84 -14.10 9.78
C GLU A 16 8.40 -13.56 9.60
N ALA A 17 7.60 -14.19 8.74
CA ALA A 17 6.22 -13.73 8.45
C ALA A 17 5.33 -13.63 9.70
N TRP A 18 5.62 -14.43 10.72
CA TRP A 18 4.92 -14.41 12.01
C TRP A 18 5.02 -13.08 12.76
N SER A 19 6.08 -12.31 12.53
CA SER A 19 6.30 -11.00 13.18
C SER A 19 5.69 -9.83 12.41
N ARG A 20 5.13 -10.05 11.21
CA ARG A 20 4.58 -8.98 10.35
C ARG A 20 3.52 -8.09 11.01
N PRO A 21 2.65 -8.60 11.90
CA PRO A 21 1.73 -7.74 12.65
C PRO A 21 2.42 -6.76 13.61
N ASP A 22 3.62 -7.10 14.07
CA ASP A 22 4.46 -6.25 14.91
C ASP A 22 5.55 -5.63 14.01
N ILE A 23 5.25 -4.49 13.40
CA ILE A 23 6.15 -3.83 12.44
C ILE A 23 7.53 -3.54 13.05
N PRO A 24 7.66 -2.97 14.26
CA PRO A 24 8.96 -2.77 14.92
C PRO A 24 9.79 -4.03 15.03
N LEU A 25 9.16 -5.15 15.41
CA LEU A 25 9.85 -6.44 15.55
C LEU A 25 10.25 -6.99 14.17
N HIS A 26 9.33 -6.94 13.21
CA HIS A 26 9.56 -7.47 11.87
C HIS A 26 10.67 -6.71 11.12
N ALA A 27 10.70 -5.40 11.27
CA ALA A 27 11.71 -4.54 10.65
C ALA A 27 13.16 -4.86 11.07
N LYS A 28 13.36 -5.57 12.19
CA LYS A 28 14.69 -6.06 12.59
C LYS A 28 15.26 -7.13 11.66
N SER A 29 14.45 -7.74 10.82
CA SER A 29 14.88 -8.73 9.83
C SER A 29 15.21 -8.15 8.45
N MET A 30 14.98 -6.83 8.25
CA MET A 30 15.17 -6.16 6.98
C MET A 30 16.64 -6.22 6.52
N LEU A 31 16.86 -6.74 5.31
CA LEU A 31 18.17 -6.85 4.64
C LEU A 31 19.21 -7.73 5.33
N VAL A 32 18.90 -8.36 6.46
CA VAL A 32 19.87 -9.17 7.24
C VAL A 32 20.43 -10.33 6.42
N SER A 33 19.62 -10.97 5.56
CA SER A 33 20.07 -12.05 4.68
C SER A 33 20.68 -11.55 3.35
N LYS A 34 20.43 -10.30 2.98
CA LYS A 34 20.87 -9.70 1.72
C LYS A 34 22.22 -9.02 1.83
N MET A 35 22.45 -8.27 2.88
CA MET A 35 23.64 -7.46 3.04
C MET A 35 24.62 -8.15 4.02
N PRO A 36 25.90 -8.33 3.64
CA PRO A 36 26.89 -8.89 4.53
C PRO A 36 27.22 -7.92 5.67
N ILE A 37 27.69 -8.50 6.76
CA ILE A 37 28.32 -7.74 7.85
C ILE A 37 29.68 -7.27 7.34
N VAL A 38 29.92 -5.97 7.31
CA VAL A 38 31.20 -5.34 6.92
C VAL A 38 31.72 -4.57 8.13
N ASP A 39 32.97 -4.82 8.53
CA ASP A 39 33.60 -4.23 9.71
C ASP A 39 32.76 -4.33 10.99
N GLY A 40 32.07 -5.46 11.17
CA GLY A 40 31.21 -5.71 12.31
C GLY A 40 29.86 -4.99 12.29
N LYS A 41 29.52 -4.30 11.20
CA LYS A 41 28.25 -3.60 11.02
C LYS A 41 27.39 -4.31 9.99
N GLY A 42 26.19 -4.69 10.41
CA GLY A 42 25.13 -5.16 9.53
C GLY A 42 24.29 -3.99 8.94
N PRO A 43 23.26 -4.31 8.19
CA PRO A 43 22.40 -3.30 7.57
C PRO A 43 21.73 -2.38 8.60
N LEU A 44 21.32 -2.89 9.75
CA LEU A 44 20.63 -2.09 10.77
C LEU A 44 21.57 -1.15 11.50
N GLU A 45 22.79 -1.59 11.82
CA GLU A 45 23.83 -0.76 12.40
C GLU A 45 24.27 0.34 11.42
N THR A 46 24.30 0.03 10.13
CA THR A 46 24.57 1.02 9.07
C THR A 46 23.47 2.08 9.03
N ILE A 47 22.20 1.67 9.05
CA ILE A 47 21.07 2.61 9.11
C ILE A 47 21.15 3.48 10.38
N ALA A 48 21.43 2.89 11.54
CA ALA A 48 21.56 3.63 12.79
C ALA A 48 22.67 4.69 12.71
N SER A 49 23.84 4.32 12.19
CA SER A 49 24.97 5.28 12.04
C SER A 49 24.68 6.39 11.02
N LEU A 50 23.85 6.14 10.00
CA LEU A 50 23.42 7.19 9.09
C LEU A 50 22.44 8.18 9.75
N LYS A 51 21.55 7.68 10.63
CA LYS A 51 20.63 8.55 11.40
C LYS A 51 21.37 9.52 12.32
N GLU A 52 22.51 9.10 12.90
CA GLU A 52 23.34 9.95 13.76
C GLU A 52 23.87 11.20 13.04
N LYS A 53 23.91 11.20 11.70
CA LYS A 53 24.28 12.37 10.90
C LYS A 53 23.22 13.49 10.92
N GLY A 54 22.01 13.23 11.46
CA GLY A 54 20.95 14.24 11.62
C GLY A 54 20.13 14.54 10.36
N HIS A 55 20.27 13.73 9.30
CA HIS A 55 19.49 13.86 8.08
C HIS A 55 18.41 12.75 8.00
N ALA A 56 17.31 13.03 7.31
CA ALA A 56 16.37 11.98 6.90
C ALA A 56 17.07 10.97 5.98
N ILE A 57 16.68 9.70 6.09
CA ILE A 57 17.31 8.61 5.31
C ILE A 57 16.41 8.25 4.15
N ALA A 58 16.98 8.15 2.95
CA ALA A 58 16.34 7.55 1.79
C ALA A 58 16.81 6.10 1.59
N TYR A 59 15.88 5.21 1.20
CA TYR A 59 16.24 3.92 0.66
C TYR A 59 16.65 4.09 -0.81
N VAL A 60 17.78 3.51 -1.21
CA VAL A 60 18.26 3.58 -2.60
C VAL A 60 18.61 2.18 -3.08
N GLY A 61 18.08 1.77 -4.26
CA GLY A 61 18.36 0.46 -4.84
C GLY A 61 18.35 0.48 -6.37
N ASP A 62 19.06 -0.45 -7.01
CA ASP A 62 19.09 -0.51 -8.47
C ASP A 62 17.75 -1.04 -9.02
N VAL A 63 17.26 -2.16 -8.49
CA VAL A 63 15.91 -2.70 -8.74
C VAL A 63 15.24 -3.00 -7.39
N VAL A 64 14.08 -2.42 -7.12
CA VAL A 64 13.47 -2.44 -5.78
C VAL A 64 12.09 -3.06 -5.80
N GLY A 65 11.84 -3.95 -4.83
CA GLY A 65 10.49 -4.37 -4.46
C GLY A 65 9.87 -5.43 -5.36
N THR A 66 10.66 -6.22 -6.07
CA THR A 66 10.18 -7.41 -6.78
C THR A 66 9.63 -8.43 -5.78
N GLY A 67 8.63 -9.22 -6.19
CA GLY A 67 7.97 -10.20 -5.30
C GLY A 67 6.63 -9.72 -4.75
N SER A 68 6.08 -10.48 -3.80
CA SER A 68 4.67 -10.33 -3.39
C SER A 68 4.43 -9.76 -1.99
N SER A 69 5.41 -9.86 -1.09
CA SER A 69 5.27 -9.42 0.32
C SER A 69 5.38 -7.89 0.50
N ARG A 70 4.91 -7.13 -0.46
CA ARG A 70 5.11 -5.68 -0.60
C ARG A 70 4.69 -4.84 0.59
N LYS A 71 3.55 -5.14 1.22
CA LYS A 71 3.05 -4.34 2.37
C LYS A 71 3.97 -4.44 3.57
N SER A 72 4.37 -5.66 3.93
CA SER A 72 5.31 -5.87 5.02
C SER A 72 6.70 -5.32 4.68
N ALA A 73 7.11 -5.43 3.42
CA ALA A 73 8.38 -4.89 2.94
C ALA A 73 8.43 -3.36 3.08
N ILE A 74 7.40 -2.65 2.62
CA ILE A 74 7.37 -1.19 2.77
C ILE A 74 7.25 -0.77 4.23
N ASN A 75 6.47 -1.47 5.05
CA ASN A 75 6.41 -1.19 6.48
C ASN A 75 7.78 -1.32 7.16
N SER A 76 8.59 -2.32 6.78
CA SER A 76 9.97 -2.45 7.28
C SER A 76 10.85 -1.29 6.84
N VAL A 77 10.76 -0.87 5.58
CA VAL A 77 11.49 0.30 5.07
C VAL A 77 11.08 1.57 5.83
N LEU A 78 9.79 1.83 5.95
CA LEU A 78 9.28 3.03 6.63
C LEU A 78 9.58 3.03 8.13
N TRP A 79 9.61 1.86 8.77
CA TRP A 79 10.03 1.79 10.17
C TRP A 79 11.44 2.36 10.39
N HIS A 80 12.32 2.17 9.43
CA HIS A 80 13.68 2.70 9.52
C HIS A 80 13.84 4.11 8.94
N MET A 81 13.02 4.53 7.99
CA MET A 81 13.24 5.72 7.16
C MET A 81 12.08 6.72 7.17
N GLY A 82 10.94 6.35 7.71
CA GLY A 82 9.77 7.22 7.82
C GLY A 82 9.66 7.93 9.17
N ASP A 83 8.62 8.74 9.27
CA ASP A 83 8.28 9.54 10.44
C ASP A 83 7.21 8.87 11.30
N ASP A 84 7.17 9.21 12.57
CA ASP A 84 6.18 8.71 13.51
C ASP A 84 4.80 9.30 13.19
N ILE A 85 3.77 8.44 13.18
CA ILE A 85 2.38 8.86 13.02
C ILE A 85 1.83 9.23 14.40
N PRO A 86 1.25 10.43 14.59
CA PRO A 86 0.67 10.82 15.87
C PRO A 86 -0.33 9.79 16.39
N HIS A 87 -0.14 9.34 17.63
CA HIS A 87 -0.97 8.34 18.32
C HIS A 87 -0.94 6.91 17.74
N VAL A 88 -0.05 6.61 16.78
CA VAL A 88 0.13 5.27 16.20
C VAL A 88 1.57 4.78 16.44
N PRO A 89 1.88 4.14 17.58
CA PRO A 89 3.26 3.89 18.00
C PRO A 89 4.01 2.82 17.18
N ASN A 90 3.29 1.94 16.49
CA ASN A 90 3.86 0.76 15.83
C ASN A 90 3.91 0.85 14.31
N LYS A 91 3.71 2.03 13.74
CA LYS A 91 3.72 2.27 12.30
C LYS A 91 4.32 3.63 12.02
N ARG A 92 4.94 3.75 10.86
CA ARG A 92 5.49 5.01 10.34
C ARG A 92 5.00 5.26 8.93
N GLU A 93 5.03 6.50 8.53
CA GLU A 93 4.67 6.98 7.20
C GLU A 93 5.76 7.89 6.63
N GLY A 94 5.59 8.38 5.41
CA GLY A 94 6.59 9.23 4.77
C GLY A 94 7.79 8.44 4.25
N GLY A 95 8.96 9.07 4.27
CA GLY A 95 10.19 8.47 3.77
C GLY A 95 10.30 8.49 2.24
N VAL A 96 11.51 8.24 1.76
CA VAL A 96 11.83 8.28 0.33
C VAL A 96 12.43 6.95 -0.12
N VAL A 97 11.95 6.45 -1.25
CA VAL A 97 12.48 5.26 -1.92
C VAL A 97 12.95 5.65 -3.31
N LEU A 98 14.25 5.61 -3.56
CA LEU A 98 14.85 5.84 -4.88
C LEU A 98 15.18 4.50 -5.52
N GLY A 99 14.79 4.32 -6.77
CA GLY A 99 15.10 3.11 -7.52
C GLY A 99 15.49 3.40 -8.95
N GLY A 100 16.50 2.69 -9.47
CA GLY A 100 16.73 2.64 -10.92
C GLY A 100 15.50 2.06 -11.61
N LYS A 101 14.89 1.05 -10.96
CA LYS A 101 13.57 0.50 -11.23
C LYS A 101 12.87 0.18 -9.92
N ILE A 102 11.56 0.44 -9.86
CA ILE A 102 10.72 0.03 -8.72
C ILE A 102 9.60 -0.84 -9.27
N ALA A 103 9.43 -2.05 -8.70
CA ALA A 103 8.37 -2.94 -9.15
C ALA A 103 6.99 -2.28 -8.97
N PRO A 104 6.10 -2.29 -9.97
CA PRO A 104 4.87 -1.47 -9.96
C PRO A 104 3.98 -1.70 -8.75
N ILE A 105 3.85 -2.95 -8.29
CA ILE A 105 3.03 -3.26 -7.10
C ILE A 105 3.67 -2.72 -5.82
N PHE A 106 5.00 -2.75 -5.72
CA PHE A 106 5.72 -2.16 -4.59
C PHE A 106 5.65 -0.63 -4.62
N PHE A 107 5.79 -0.04 -5.80
CA PHE A 107 5.67 1.40 -6.03
C PHE A 107 4.31 1.92 -5.51
N ASN A 108 3.20 1.32 -5.98
CA ASN A 108 1.86 1.71 -5.55
C ASN A 108 1.64 1.49 -4.04
N THR A 109 2.24 0.43 -3.46
CA THR A 109 2.12 0.19 -2.02
C THR A 109 2.92 1.19 -1.19
N ALA A 110 4.05 1.66 -1.70
CA ALA A 110 4.83 2.74 -1.08
C ALA A 110 4.06 4.06 -1.09
N GLU A 111 3.48 4.41 -2.23
CA GLU A 111 2.59 5.55 -2.42
C GLU A 111 1.39 5.51 -1.45
N ASP A 112 0.67 4.38 -1.38
CA ASP A 112 -0.43 4.16 -0.44
C ASP A 112 -0.02 4.30 1.05
N SER A 113 1.26 4.07 1.34
CA SER A 113 1.83 4.16 2.69
C SER A 113 2.40 5.55 3.01
N GLY A 114 2.18 6.54 2.15
CA GLY A 114 2.64 7.91 2.31
C GLY A 114 4.12 8.12 2.00
N ALA A 115 4.83 7.13 1.47
CA ALA A 115 6.20 7.28 1.01
C ALA A 115 6.26 7.99 -0.34
N LEU A 116 7.45 8.51 -0.67
CA LEU A 116 7.77 9.09 -1.98
C LEU A 116 8.65 8.12 -2.78
N PRO A 117 8.07 7.22 -3.59
CA PRO A 117 8.83 6.39 -4.50
C PRO A 117 9.21 7.20 -5.76
N ILE A 118 10.49 7.17 -6.12
CA ILE A 118 11.03 7.88 -7.30
C ILE A 118 11.86 6.91 -8.12
N GLU A 119 11.51 6.73 -9.39
CA GLU A 119 12.38 6.09 -10.37
C GLU A 119 13.33 7.12 -10.97
N CYS A 120 14.63 6.91 -10.81
CA CYS A 120 15.68 7.79 -11.33
C CYS A 120 17.01 7.03 -11.52
N ASP A 121 17.98 7.64 -12.17
CA ASP A 121 19.33 7.08 -12.25
C ASP A 121 20.00 7.15 -10.86
N VAL A 122 20.21 5.99 -10.26
CA VAL A 122 20.86 5.84 -8.94
C VAL A 122 22.29 5.32 -9.06
N SER A 123 22.85 5.19 -10.27
CA SER A 123 24.16 4.56 -10.52
C SER A 123 25.30 5.26 -9.79
N SER A 124 25.28 6.58 -9.74
CA SER A 124 26.30 7.42 -9.10
C SER A 124 26.14 7.60 -7.60
N MET A 125 25.02 7.12 -7.02
CA MET A 125 24.74 7.30 -5.57
C MET A 125 25.42 6.20 -4.75
N GLU A 126 25.96 6.57 -3.60
CA GLU A 126 26.57 5.65 -2.64
C GLU A 126 25.99 5.76 -1.25
N THR A 127 26.27 4.74 -0.40
CA THR A 127 25.83 4.77 0.98
C THR A 127 26.55 5.85 1.76
N GLY A 128 25.80 6.78 2.33
CA GLY A 128 26.35 7.89 3.10
C GLY A 128 26.39 9.22 2.38
N ASP A 129 26.02 9.25 1.09
CA ASP A 129 25.85 10.51 0.35
C ASP A 129 24.74 11.34 0.97
N VAL A 130 24.95 12.66 0.95
CA VAL A 130 23.93 13.65 1.31
C VAL A 130 23.36 14.23 0.03
N ILE A 131 22.07 14.05 -0.16
CA ILE A 131 21.36 14.52 -1.35
C ILE A 131 20.22 15.46 -0.98
N ARG A 132 19.85 16.34 -1.90
CA ARG A 132 18.68 17.21 -1.79
C ARG A 132 17.71 16.88 -2.89
N ILE A 133 16.51 16.43 -2.52
CA ILE A 133 15.44 16.09 -3.45
C ILE A 133 14.51 17.29 -3.58
N ARG A 134 14.21 17.68 -4.81
CA ARG A 134 13.24 18.72 -5.17
C ARG A 134 12.10 18.11 -5.97
N PRO A 135 11.05 17.62 -5.29
CA PRO A 135 9.99 16.84 -5.95
C PRO A 135 9.26 17.58 -7.06
N TYR A 136 8.98 18.87 -6.86
CA TYR A 136 8.27 19.68 -7.86
C TYR A 136 9.14 20.08 -9.06
N ASP A 137 10.46 20.14 -8.87
CA ASP A 137 11.42 20.47 -9.93
C ASP A 137 11.89 19.23 -10.69
N GLY A 138 11.62 18.02 -10.15
CA GLY A 138 12.11 16.77 -10.70
C GLY A 138 13.63 16.61 -10.65
N LEU A 139 14.27 17.13 -9.57
CA LEU A 139 15.72 17.18 -9.45
C LEU A 139 16.23 16.54 -8.17
N ILE A 140 17.35 15.84 -8.27
CA ILE A 140 18.19 15.43 -7.15
C ILE A 140 19.54 16.10 -7.27
N LEU A 141 19.95 16.77 -6.20
CA LEU A 141 21.22 17.51 -6.12
C LEU A 141 22.10 16.88 -5.03
N ASN A 142 23.41 16.98 -5.18
CA ASN A 142 24.38 16.62 -4.15
C ASN A 142 24.48 17.74 -3.08
N GLU A 143 25.34 17.56 -2.08
CA GLU A 143 25.58 18.53 -1.02
C GLU A 143 26.12 19.88 -1.55
N ALA A 144 26.91 19.85 -2.62
CA ALA A 144 27.43 21.04 -3.30
C ALA A 144 26.38 21.80 -4.13
N GLY A 145 25.18 21.20 -4.32
CA GLY A 145 24.10 21.77 -5.13
C GLY A 145 24.22 21.43 -6.62
N GLU A 146 25.09 20.51 -7.00
CA GLU A 146 25.23 20.03 -8.37
C GLU A 146 24.17 18.95 -8.67
N GLU A 147 23.71 18.90 -9.91
CA GLU A 147 22.72 17.92 -10.38
C GLU A 147 23.29 16.49 -10.36
N VAL A 148 22.67 15.61 -9.59
CA VAL A 148 22.95 14.17 -9.58
C VAL A 148 22.14 13.48 -10.66
N CYS A 149 20.81 13.70 -10.66
CA CYS A 149 19.91 13.19 -11.70
C CYS A 149 18.59 13.94 -11.75
N LYS A 150 17.85 13.72 -12.85
CA LYS A 150 16.47 14.20 -13.04
C LYS A 150 15.49 13.05 -12.92
N PHE A 151 14.27 13.39 -12.51
CA PHE A 151 13.15 12.44 -12.48
C PHE A 151 11.83 13.12 -12.83
N CYS A 152 10.81 12.32 -13.08
CA CYS A 152 9.45 12.81 -13.29
C CYS A 152 8.52 12.01 -12.36
N LEU A 153 7.73 12.70 -11.54
CA LEU A 153 6.73 12.04 -10.71
C LEU A 153 5.56 11.54 -11.57
N SER A 154 5.20 10.29 -11.37
CA SER A 154 4.05 9.67 -12.01
C SER A 154 3.30 8.80 -10.99
N PRO A 155 2.08 9.16 -10.62
CA PRO A 155 1.28 10.30 -11.11
C PRO A 155 1.82 11.67 -10.68
N SER A 156 1.38 12.73 -11.36
CA SER A 156 1.77 14.11 -11.03
C SER A 156 1.26 14.57 -9.66
N THR A 157 0.26 13.88 -9.11
CA THR A 157 -0.33 14.12 -7.78
C THR A 157 0.55 13.63 -6.64
N MET A 158 1.59 12.84 -6.91
CA MET A 158 2.38 12.14 -5.88
C MET A 158 3.00 13.08 -4.83
N ALA A 159 3.48 14.26 -5.22
CA ALA A 159 4.01 15.21 -4.24
C ALA A 159 2.92 15.69 -3.26
N ASP A 160 1.70 15.84 -3.75
CA ASP A 160 0.54 16.19 -2.92
C ASP A 160 0.06 15.03 -2.07
N GLU A 161 0.21 13.80 -2.55
CA GLU A 161 -0.09 12.59 -1.78
C GLU A 161 0.81 12.48 -0.55
N VAL A 162 2.11 12.75 -0.71
CA VAL A 162 3.05 12.82 0.42
C VAL A 162 2.68 13.94 1.38
N ARG A 163 2.30 15.13 0.89
CA ARG A 163 1.84 16.25 1.74
C ARG A 163 0.57 15.92 2.53
N ALA A 164 -0.27 15.05 2.01
CA ALA A 164 -1.50 14.59 2.64
C ALA A 164 -1.32 13.32 3.49
N ASN A 165 -0.09 12.86 3.70
CA ASN A 165 0.27 11.62 4.39
C ASN A 165 -0.26 10.35 3.69
N GLY A 166 -0.35 10.39 2.37
CA GLY A 166 -0.70 9.26 1.53
C GLY A 166 -1.82 9.54 0.52
N ARG A 167 -1.90 8.67 -0.48
CA ARG A 167 -2.88 8.77 -1.56
C ARG A 167 -4.32 8.73 -1.04
N ILE A 168 -4.64 7.84 -0.12
CA ILE A 168 -6.00 7.68 0.39
C ILE A 168 -6.47 8.89 1.21
N PRO A 169 -5.70 9.42 2.17
CA PRO A 169 -6.04 10.68 2.82
C PRO A 169 -6.28 11.83 1.83
N LEU A 170 -5.45 11.94 0.78
CA LEU A 170 -5.63 12.95 -0.26
C LEU A 170 -6.96 12.78 -1.00
N ILE A 171 -7.29 11.57 -1.46
CA ILE A 171 -8.51 11.28 -2.21
C ILE A 171 -9.75 11.58 -1.34
N ILE A 172 -9.76 11.06 -0.10
CA ILE A 172 -10.87 11.29 0.84
C ILE A 172 -11.01 12.78 1.17
N GLY A 173 -9.92 13.43 1.55
CA GLY A 173 -9.93 14.85 1.93
C GLY A 173 -10.40 15.75 0.80
N ARG A 174 -9.94 15.48 -0.41
CA ARG A 174 -10.36 16.18 -1.62
C ARG A 174 -11.85 15.98 -1.91
N GLY A 175 -12.35 14.73 -1.83
CA GLY A 175 -13.77 14.43 -2.04
C GLY A 175 -14.68 15.08 -0.99
N LEU A 176 -14.28 15.09 0.28
CA LEU A 176 -15.02 15.77 1.35
C LEU A 176 -15.05 17.30 1.14
N THR A 177 -13.92 17.88 0.78
CA THR A 177 -13.79 19.31 0.49
C THR A 177 -14.69 19.71 -0.67
N ASP A 178 -14.70 18.95 -1.76
CA ASP A 178 -15.55 19.24 -2.92
C ASP A 178 -17.05 19.17 -2.60
N ARG A 179 -17.47 18.18 -1.80
CA ARG A 179 -18.86 18.09 -1.35
C ARG A 179 -19.25 19.29 -0.49
N ALA A 180 -18.39 19.71 0.43
CA ALA A 180 -18.63 20.90 1.26
C ALA A 180 -18.72 22.18 0.40
N ARG A 181 -17.77 22.37 -0.52
CA ARG A 181 -17.75 23.53 -1.42
C ARG A 181 -18.96 23.57 -2.36
N THR A 182 -19.36 22.43 -2.91
CA THR A 182 -20.58 22.31 -3.73
C THR A 182 -21.83 22.71 -2.94
N PHE A 183 -21.93 22.29 -1.66
CA PHE A 183 -23.02 22.69 -0.78
C PHE A 183 -23.05 24.21 -0.54
N LEU A 184 -21.89 24.85 -0.47
CA LEU A 184 -21.74 26.30 -0.32
C LEU A 184 -21.90 27.08 -1.64
N GLY A 185 -22.10 26.39 -2.77
CA GLY A 185 -22.18 27.01 -4.10
C GLY A 185 -20.82 27.45 -4.64
N GLU A 186 -19.72 26.92 -4.12
CA GLU A 186 -18.37 27.20 -4.55
C GLU A 186 -17.86 26.15 -5.56
N GLY A 187 -16.89 26.53 -6.40
CA GLY A 187 -16.20 25.60 -7.30
C GLY A 187 -15.25 24.64 -6.58
N PRO A 188 -14.71 23.60 -7.26
CA PRO A 188 -13.77 22.68 -6.68
C PRO A 188 -12.50 23.38 -6.15
N SER A 189 -11.86 22.79 -5.13
CA SER A 189 -10.60 23.30 -4.59
C SER A 189 -9.45 23.06 -5.56
N ASP A 190 -8.51 23.99 -5.63
CA ASP A 190 -7.25 23.95 -6.40
C ASP A 190 -6.00 23.80 -5.52
N VAL A 191 -6.18 23.58 -4.22
CA VAL A 191 -5.07 23.46 -3.25
C VAL A 191 -4.18 22.24 -3.55
N PHE A 192 -4.79 21.16 -4.06
CA PHE A 192 -4.09 19.95 -4.49
C PHE A 192 -4.33 19.67 -5.96
N LEU A 193 -3.30 19.15 -6.61
CA LEU A 193 -3.41 18.71 -8.00
C LEU A 193 -4.46 17.60 -8.12
N ARG A 194 -5.09 17.57 -9.28
CA ARG A 194 -6.06 16.53 -9.65
C ARG A 194 -5.48 15.66 -10.76
N PRO A 195 -5.83 14.36 -10.78
CA PRO A 195 -5.51 13.53 -11.93
C PRO A 195 -6.04 14.19 -13.21
N GLN A 196 -5.28 14.05 -14.28
CA GLN A 196 -5.75 14.54 -15.58
C GLN A 196 -6.95 13.71 -16.02
N GLN A 197 -8.08 14.34 -16.18
CA GLN A 197 -9.24 13.67 -16.76
C GLN A 197 -8.94 13.29 -18.21
N GLY A 198 -9.18 12.02 -18.54
CA GLY A 198 -9.11 11.54 -19.90
C GLY A 198 -10.10 12.31 -20.77
N HIS A 199 -9.69 12.71 -21.98
CA HIS A 199 -10.59 13.36 -22.93
C HIS A 199 -11.78 12.44 -23.22
N ASP A 200 -12.98 12.95 -23.08
CA ASP A 200 -14.15 12.25 -23.59
C ASP A 200 -14.12 12.29 -25.13
N THR A 201 -13.77 11.17 -25.71
CA THR A 201 -13.66 11.01 -27.16
C THR A 201 -15.01 10.77 -27.84
N GLY A 202 -16.12 10.79 -27.10
CA GLY A 202 -17.45 10.39 -27.59
C GLY A 202 -17.57 8.88 -27.87
N LYS A 203 -16.49 8.11 -27.68
CA LYS A 203 -16.50 6.64 -27.83
C LYS A 203 -17.18 5.97 -26.64
N GLY A 204 -17.71 4.78 -26.85
CA GLY A 204 -18.26 3.94 -25.80
C GLY A 204 -17.24 3.65 -24.69
N TYR A 205 -17.71 3.22 -23.53
CA TYR A 205 -16.86 2.82 -22.41
C TYR A 205 -16.24 1.45 -22.64
N THR A 206 -15.02 1.27 -22.16
CA THR A 206 -14.40 -0.07 -22.06
C THR A 206 -15.13 -0.92 -21.02
N LEU A 207 -14.89 -2.24 -21.03
CA LEU A 207 -15.53 -3.13 -20.05
C LEU A 207 -15.17 -2.72 -18.60
N ALA A 208 -13.91 -2.39 -18.32
CA ALA A 208 -13.48 -1.94 -17.01
C ALA A 208 -14.21 -0.67 -16.57
N GLN A 209 -14.31 0.34 -17.45
CA GLN A 209 -15.04 1.57 -17.19
C GLN A 209 -16.52 1.33 -16.90
N LYS A 210 -17.16 0.37 -17.60
CA LYS A 210 -18.57 0.00 -17.37
C LYS A 210 -18.75 -0.70 -16.04
N ILE A 211 -17.85 -1.64 -15.66
CA ILE A 211 -17.96 -2.37 -14.41
C ILE A 211 -17.79 -1.40 -13.21
N VAL A 212 -16.78 -0.52 -13.26
CA VAL A 212 -16.60 0.51 -12.22
C VAL A 212 -17.79 1.48 -12.21
N GLY A 213 -18.27 1.92 -13.39
CA GLY A 213 -19.44 2.78 -13.50
C GLY A 213 -20.68 2.14 -12.86
N LYS A 214 -20.95 0.86 -13.17
CA LYS A 214 -22.07 0.11 -12.56
C LYS A 214 -21.96 0.08 -11.02
N ALA A 215 -20.74 -0.13 -10.50
CA ALA A 215 -20.50 -0.12 -9.05
C ALA A 215 -20.69 1.29 -8.43
N CYS A 216 -20.62 2.35 -9.24
CA CYS A 216 -20.90 3.74 -8.85
C CYS A 216 -22.33 4.19 -9.16
N GLY A 217 -23.16 3.32 -9.76
CA GLY A 217 -24.55 3.67 -10.16
C GLY A 217 -24.64 4.51 -11.42
N VAL A 218 -23.62 4.49 -12.30
CA VAL A 218 -23.56 5.22 -13.58
C VAL A 218 -23.15 4.29 -14.74
N ASP A 219 -23.33 4.72 -16.00
CA ASP A 219 -23.05 3.88 -17.18
C ASP A 219 -21.56 3.57 -17.38
N GLY A 220 -20.66 4.42 -16.89
CA GLY A 220 -19.21 4.23 -16.99
C GLY A 220 -18.44 5.39 -16.37
N ILE A 221 -17.19 5.11 -15.99
CA ILE A 221 -16.27 6.12 -15.43
C ILE A 221 -15.07 6.26 -16.35
N ARG A 222 -14.70 7.49 -16.68
CA ARG A 222 -13.51 7.81 -17.47
C ARG A 222 -12.25 7.88 -16.59
N PRO A 223 -11.07 7.55 -17.13
CA PRO A 223 -9.81 7.74 -16.40
C PRO A 223 -9.63 9.19 -15.90
N GLY A 224 -9.01 9.36 -14.76
CA GLY A 224 -8.81 10.65 -14.09
C GLY A 224 -10.03 11.16 -13.33
N THR A 225 -11.10 10.37 -13.23
CA THR A 225 -12.32 10.75 -12.50
C THR A 225 -12.31 10.12 -11.10
N TYR A 226 -12.52 10.95 -10.08
CA TYR A 226 -12.80 10.45 -8.73
C TYR A 226 -14.11 9.69 -8.70
N CYS A 227 -14.13 8.53 -8.04
CA CYS A 227 -15.33 7.73 -7.84
C CYS A 227 -15.27 6.89 -6.57
N GLU A 228 -16.42 6.44 -6.12
CA GLU A 228 -16.56 5.59 -4.92
C GLU A 228 -17.34 4.30 -5.29
N PRO A 229 -16.72 3.34 -6.00
CA PRO A 229 -17.41 2.11 -6.37
C PRO A 229 -17.76 1.26 -5.16
N LYS A 230 -18.95 0.66 -5.19
CA LYS A 230 -19.37 -0.34 -4.21
C LYS A 230 -18.43 -1.54 -4.24
N MET A 231 -17.90 -1.93 -3.07
CA MET A 231 -17.14 -3.15 -2.87
C MET A 231 -18.08 -4.31 -2.59
N THR A 232 -18.26 -5.19 -3.55
CA THR A 232 -19.11 -6.38 -3.38
C THR A 232 -18.37 -7.46 -2.59
N THR A 233 -17.07 -7.63 -2.85
CA THR A 233 -16.28 -8.70 -2.25
C THR A 233 -14.97 -8.16 -1.69
N VAL A 234 -14.66 -8.51 -0.44
CA VAL A 234 -13.42 -8.14 0.24
C VAL A 234 -12.76 -9.39 0.82
N GLY A 235 -11.53 -9.66 0.41
CA GLY A 235 -10.75 -10.82 0.85
C GLY A 235 -9.64 -10.43 1.83
N SER A 236 -9.60 -11.06 2.99
CA SER A 236 -8.49 -10.98 3.94
C SER A 236 -7.83 -12.34 4.09
N GLN A 237 -6.53 -12.37 4.28
CA GLN A 237 -5.77 -13.61 4.48
C GLN A 237 -4.90 -13.52 5.74
N ASP A 238 -4.44 -14.65 6.23
CA ASP A 238 -3.81 -14.79 7.55
C ASP A 238 -2.57 -13.91 7.77
N THR A 239 -1.70 -13.73 6.77
CA THR A 239 -0.48 -12.91 6.95
C THR A 239 -0.75 -11.40 6.99
N THR A 240 -1.94 -10.95 6.63
CA THR A 240 -2.39 -9.55 6.73
C THR A 240 -3.61 -9.38 7.64
N GLY A 241 -4.26 -10.48 8.03
CA GLY A 241 -5.52 -10.46 8.77
C GLY A 241 -5.45 -9.79 10.13
N ALA A 242 -4.34 -9.95 10.84
CA ALA A 242 -4.12 -9.26 12.11
C ALA A 242 -4.05 -7.75 11.94
N MET A 243 -3.35 -7.26 10.90
CA MET A 243 -3.29 -5.83 10.58
C MET A 243 -4.66 -5.31 10.16
N THR A 244 -5.37 -6.03 9.28
CA THR A 244 -6.74 -5.68 8.86
C THR A 244 -7.70 -5.60 10.06
N ARG A 245 -7.60 -6.55 10.99
CA ARG A 245 -8.38 -6.54 12.25
C ARG A 245 -8.12 -5.28 13.06
N ASP A 246 -6.86 -4.91 13.23
CA ASP A 246 -6.49 -3.77 14.06
C ASP A 246 -6.94 -2.45 13.40
N GLU A 247 -6.78 -2.33 12.10
CA GLU A 247 -7.31 -1.20 11.32
C GLU A 247 -8.86 -1.11 11.34
N LEU A 248 -9.55 -2.25 11.32
CA LEU A 248 -11.01 -2.28 11.51
C LEU A 248 -11.44 -1.82 12.91
N LYS A 249 -10.64 -2.09 13.94
CA LYS A 249 -10.87 -1.55 15.29
C LYS A 249 -10.65 -0.05 15.35
N GLU A 250 -9.63 0.47 14.70
CA GLU A 250 -9.36 1.91 14.58
C GLU A 250 -10.50 2.64 13.87
N LEU A 251 -11.12 2.00 12.87
CA LEU A 251 -12.31 2.51 12.19
C LEU A 251 -13.61 2.34 13.00
N ALA A 252 -13.54 1.80 14.22
CA ALA A 252 -14.70 1.46 15.06
C ALA A 252 -15.76 0.60 14.32
N CYS A 253 -15.32 -0.28 13.43
CA CYS A 253 -16.18 -1.13 12.60
C CYS A 253 -16.88 -2.18 13.47
N LEU A 254 -18.20 -2.05 13.65
CA LEU A 254 -19.05 -2.99 14.38
C LEU A 254 -19.73 -4.02 13.48
N GLY A 255 -19.78 -3.77 12.17
CA GLY A 255 -20.36 -4.65 11.17
C GLY A 255 -19.85 -4.28 9.78
N PHE A 256 -19.72 -5.26 8.89
CA PHE A 256 -19.27 -5.01 7.53
C PHE A 256 -20.40 -4.45 6.66
N SER A 257 -20.05 -3.49 5.80
CA SER A 257 -20.96 -2.92 4.80
C SER A 257 -20.73 -3.51 3.40
N ALA A 258 -19.59 -4.13 3.13
CA ALA A 258 -19.38 -4.92 1.90
C ALA A 258 -20.25 -6.18 1.93
N ASP A 259 -20.78 -6.60 0.75
CA ASP A 259 -21.72 -7.72 0.68
C ASP A 259 -21.09 -9.05 1.12
N LEU A 260 -19.80 -9.27 0.85
CA LEU A 260 -19.03 -10.43 1.28
C LEU A 260 -17.66 -10.01 1.77
N VAL A 261 -17.37 -10.23 3.05
CA VAL A 261 -16.04 -10.13 3.64
C VAL A 261 -15.59 -11.52 4.06
N MET A 262 -14.45 -11.98 3.54
CA MET A 262 -13.96 -13.33 3.77
C MET A 262 -12.54 -13.31 4.32
N GLN A 263 -12.30 -14.04 5.41
CA GLN A 263 -10.98 -14.31 5.99
C GLN A 263 -10.54 -15.74 5.64
N SER A 264 -9.29 -15.92 5.24
CA SER A 264 -8.69 -17.22 5.01
C SER A 264 -7.40 -17.44 5.79
N PHE A 265 -6.95 -18.69 5.86
CA PHE A 265 -5.73 -19.11 6.55
C PHE A 265 -4.84 -19.95 5.62
N CYS A 266 -4.64 -19.47 4.39
CA CYS A 266 -3.98 -20.22 3.34
C CYS A 266 -2.44 -20.23 3.41
N HIS A 267 -1.81 -19.30 4.12
CA HIS A 267 -0.35 -19.19 4.22
C HIS A 267 0.21 -19.89 5.45
N THR A 268 -0.56 -20.00 6.52
CA THR A 268 -0.11 -20.56 7.81
C THR A 268 -0.70 -21.93 8.12
N ALA A 269 -1.48 -22.52 7.21
CA ALA A 269 -2.20 -23.77 7.48
C ALA A 269 -1.30 -24.99 7.64
N ALA A 270 -0.21 -25.08 6.85
CA ALA A 270 0.61 -26.29 6.81
C ALA A 270 1.63 -26.39 7.96
N TYR A 271 2.25 -25.29 8.34
CA TYR A 271 3.29 -25.24 9.35
C TYR A 271 3.10 -24.03 10.27
N PRO A 272 2.01 -23.97 11.06
CA PRO A 272 1.70 -22.82 11.90
C PRO A 272 2.68 -22.70 13.05
N LYS A 273 3.14 -21.49 13.32
CA LYS A 273 3.83 -21.13 14.58
C LYS A 273 2.79 -20.86 15.68
N PRO A 274 3.15 -20.81 16.97
CA PRO A 274 2.21 -20.54 18.06
C PRO A 274 1.39 -19.26 17.87
N VAL A 275 1.98 -18.20 17.30
CA VAL A 275 1.27 -16.95 16.98
C VAL A 275 0.23 -17.14 15.87
N ASP A 276 0.52 -17.98 14.88
CA ASP A 276 -0.43 -18.27 13.79
C ASP A 276 -1.62 -19.05 14.33
N ILE A 277 -1.39 -20.02 15.22
CA ILE A 277 -2.45 -20.79 15.89
C ILE A 277 -3.35 -19.85 16.68
N LYS A 278 -2.78 -18.88 17.41
CA LYS A 278 -3.56 -17.86 18.13
C LYS A 278 -4.45 -17.07 17.16
N LEU A 279 -3.89 -16.59 16.05
CA LEU A 279 -4.65 -15.85 15.03
C LEU A 279 -5.73 -16.69 14.35
N GLN A 280 -5.46 -17.99 14.12
CA GLN A 280 -6.43 -18.94 13.57
C GLN A 280 -7.66 -19.15 14.47
N HIS A 281 -7.52 -18.90 15.77
CA HIS A 281 -8.62 -18.92 16.73
C HIS A 281 -9.30 -17.56 16.90
N GLU A 282 -8.55 -16.46 16.93
CA GLU A 282 -9.09 -15.12 17.22
C GLU A 282 -9.77 -14.47 16.01
N LEU A 283 -9.21 -14.61 14.80
CA LEU A 283 -9.74 -13.94 13.61
C LEU A 283 -11.13 -14.43 13.18
N PRO A 284 -11.48 -15.74 13.26
CA PRO A 284 -12.81 -16.20 12.92
C PRO A 284 -13.91 -15.51 13.74
N ASP A 285 -13.76 -15.46 15.06
CA ASP A 285 -14.73 -14.81 15.95
C ASP A 285 -14.86 -13.31 15.64
N PHE A 286 -13.72 -12.65 15.40
CA PHE A 286 -13.71 -11.23 15.05
C PHE A 286 -14.46 -10.96 13.74
N MET A 287 -14.28 -11.80 12.73
CA MET A 287 -14.94 -11.64 11.43
C MET A 287 -16.43 -12.02 11.50
N GLN A 288 -16.78 -13.13 12.13
CA GLN A 288 -18.16 -13.62 12.22
C GLN A 288 -19.05 -12.70 13.05
N THR A 289 -18.55 -12.10 14.12
CA THR A 289 -19.28 -11.11 14.91
C THR A 289 -19.62 -9.83 14.14
N ARG A 290 -19.00 -9.64 12.96
CA ARG A 290 -19.23 -8.51 12.04
C ARG A 290 -19.94 -8.93 10.74
N ALA A 291 -20.56 -10.09 10.74
CA ALA A 291 -21.24 -10.71 9.58
C ALA A 291 -20.29 -11.09 8.42
N GLY A 292 -19.00 -11.30 8.72
CA GLY A 292 -18.04 -11.85 7.76
C GLY A 292 -18.00 -13.38 7.78
N VAL A 293 -17.33 -13.94 6.79
CA VAL A 293 -17.08 -15.37 6.66
C VAL A 293 -15.62 -15.68 6.98
N ALA A 294 -15.36 -16.66 7.80
CA ALA A 294 -14.02 -17.17 8.06
C ALA A 294 -13.89 -18.62 7.58
N LEU A 295 -12.89 -18.89 6.75
CA LEU A 295 -12.48 -20.23 6.39
C LEU A 295 -11.66 -20.83 7.53
N ARG A 296 -11.57 -22.16 7.58
CA ARG A 296 -10.68 -22.86 8.51
C ARG A 296 -9.31 -23.05 7.89
N PRO A 297 -8.25 -23.19 8.69
CA PRO A 297 -6.96 -23.67 8.20
C PRO A 297 -7.14 -24.98 7.42
N GLY A 298 -6.66 -25.03 6.17
CA GLY A 298 -6.79 -26.19 5.30
C GLY A 298 -8.01 -26.21 4.39
N ASP A 299 -8.96 -25.29 4.52
CA ASP A 299 -10.12 -25.18 3.60
C ASP A 299 -9.73 -24.74 2.17
N GLY A 300 -8.49 -24.27 1.99
CA GLY A 300 -7.93 -23.87 0.71
C GLY A 300 -7.51 -22.41 0.65
N ILE A 301 -7.03 -21.99 -0.52
CA ILE A 301 -6.55 -20.64 -0.74
C ILE A 301 -7.71 -19.66 -0.98
N ILE A 302 -7.55 -18.43 -0.53
CA ILE A 302 -8.56 -17.38 -0.63
C ILE A 302 -9.06 -17.18 -2.07
N HIS A 303 -8.17 -17.23 -3.05
CA HIS A 303 -8.52 -17.02 -4.47
C HIS A 303 -9.50 -18.05 -5.00
N SER A 304 -9.34 -19.32 -4.61
CA SER A 304 -10.26 -20.40 -5.05
C SER A 304 -11.68 -20.18 -4.53
N TRP A 305 -11.80 -19.64 -3.32
CA TRP A 305 -13.10 -19.35 -2.71
C TRP A 305 -13.72 -18.08 -3.28
N LEU A 306 -12.98 -16.99 -3.37
CA LEU A 306 -13.47 -15.73 -3.92
C LEU A 306 -13.91 -15.89 -5.37
N ASN A 307 -13.16 -16.63 -6.20
CA ASN A 307 -13.53 -16.90 -7.59
C ASN A 307 -14.82 -17.70 -7.76
N ARG A 308 -15.22 -18.47 -6.74
CA ARG A 308 -16.50 -19.23 -6.75
C ARG A 308 -17.68 -18.44 -6.24
N MET A 309 -17.44 -17.41 -5.42
CA MET A 309 -18.47 -16.66 -4.70
C MET A 309 -18.73 -15.29 -5.31
N ILE A 310 -17.93 -14.90 -6.30
CA ILE A 310 -18.05 -13.58 -6.91
C ILE A 310 -19.17 -13.53 -7.93
N LEU A 311 -19.90 -12.43 -7.93
CA LEU A 311 -20.86 -12.12 -8.97
C LEU A 311 -20.16 -11.45 -10.15
N PRO A 312 -20.55 -11.78 -11.41
CA PRO A 312 -20.04 -11.10 -12.59
C PRO A 312 -20.25 -9.59 -12.53
N ASP A 313 -19.34 -8.85 -13.17
CA ASP A 313 -19.43 -7.38 -13.33
C ASP A 313 -19.50 -6.63 -12.01
N THR A 314 -18.80 -7.11 -10.99
CA THR A 314 -18.67 -6.45 -9.68
C THR A 314 -17.24 -6.00 -9.42
N VAL A 315 -17.08 -5.14 -8.41
CA VAL A 315 -15.78 -4.64 -7.97
C VAL A 315 -15.46 -5.19 -6.58
N GLY A 316 -14.21 -5.61 -6.38
CA GLY A 316 -13.76 -6.11 -5.10
C GLY A 316 -12.28 -5.88 -4.86
N THR A 317 -11.82 -6.16 -3.65
CA THR A 317 -10.42 -6.01 -3.23
C THR A 317 -9.98 -7.15 -2.31
N GLY A 318 -8.70 -7.25 -2.06
CA GLY A 318 -8.16 -8.21 -1.09
C GLY A 318 -6.72 -7.93 -0.69
N GLY A 319 -6.36 -8.43 0.48
CA GLY A 319 -5.03 -8.25 1.08
C GLY A 319 -3.93 -9.11 0.47
N ASP A 320 -4.27 -10.05 -0.42
CA ASP A 320 -3.28 -10.86 -1.11
C ASP A 320 -2.86 -10.21 -2.43
N SER A 321 -1.56 -10.25 -2.73
CA SER A 321 -0.99 -9.67 -3.96
C SER A 321 -1.52 -10.33 -5.24
N HIS A 322 -2.05 -11.55 -5.15
CA HIS A 322 -2.62 -12.31 -6.26
C HIS A 322 -4.15 -12.19 -6.32
N THR A 323 -4.75 -11.25 -5.60
CA THR A 323 -6.19 -10.99 -5.69
C THR A 323 -6.58 -10.67 -7.13
N ARG A 324 -7.32 -11.59 -7.76
CA ARG A 324 -7.78 -11.51 -9.14
C ARG A 324 -9.16 -12.16 -9.23
N PHE A 325 -10.10 -11.45 -9.84
CA PHE A 325 -11.45 -11.96 -10.07
C PHE A 325 -11.70 -12.04 -11.57
N PRO A 326 -11.83 -13.22 -12.13
CA PRO A 326 -11.87 -13.38 -13.57
C PRO A 326 -13.13 -12.82 -14.24
N MET A 327 -14.21 -12.60 -13.49
CA MET A 327 -15.50 -12.15 -14.01
C MET A 327 -15.89 -10.73 -13.54
N GLY A 328 -14.97 -10.02 -12.88
CA GLY A 328 -15.18 -8.66 -12.36
C GLY A 328 -13.88 -7.86 -12.36
N ILE A 329 -13.87 -6.77 -11.62
CA ILE A 329 -12.66 -6.01 -11.36
C ILE A 329 -12.22 -6.26 -9.93
N SER A 330 -10.96 -6.64 -9.77
CA SER A 330 -10.33 -6.75 -8.45
C SER A 330 -8.92 -6.21 -8.48
N PHE A 331 -8.52 -5.68 -7.37
CA PHE A 331 -7.16 -5.20 -7.16
C PHE A 331 -6.66 -5.58 -5.77
N PRO A 332 -5.38 -5.93 -5.65
CA PRO A 332 -4.78 -6.13 -4.35
C PRO A 332 -4.61 -4.79 -3.66
N ALA A 333 -4.88 -4.76 -2.35
CA ALA A 333 -4.74 -3.57 -1.53
C ALA A 333 -3.96 -3.86 -0.25
N GLY A 334 -3.48 -2.83 0.40
CA GLY A 334 -2.94 -2.92 1.76
C GLY A 334 -4.05 -3.21 2.77
N SER A 335 -3.68 -3.64 3.97
CA SER A 335 -4.62 -3.98 5.05
C SER A 335 -5.58 -2.83 5.38
N GLY A 336 -5.11 -1.57 5.35
CA GLY A 336 -5.93 -0.39 5.61
C GLY A 336 -7.05 -0.19 4.59
N LEU A 337 -6.74 -0.33 3.29
CA LEU A 337 -7.74 -0.26 2.24
C LEU A 337 -8.71 -1.43 2.26
N VAL A 338 -8.22 -2.64 2.59
CA VAL A 338 -9.08 -3.82 2.78
C VAL A 338 -10.04 -3.58 3.95
N ALA A 339 -9.55 -3.05 5.07
CA ALA A 339 -10.37 -2.68 6.23
C ALA A 339 -11.39 -1.59 5.88
N PHE A 340 -10.98 -0.56 5.16
CA PHE A 340 -11.86 0.52 4.71
C PHE A 340 -12.97 -0.01 3.79
N GLY A 341 -12.63 -0.81 2.77
CA GLY A 341 -13.60 -1.43 1.87
C GLY A 341 -14.58 -2.36 2.58
N ALA A 342 -14.10 -3.13 3.56
CA ALA A 342 -14.96 -4.00 4.38
C ALA A 342 -15.92 -3.19 5.26
N ALA A 343 -15.43 -2.16 5.94
CA ALA A 343 -16.19 -1.36 6.89
C ALA A 343 -17.24 -0.48 6.21
N LEU A 344 -16.89 0.18 5.11
CA LEU A 344 -17.76 1.17 4.45
C LEU A 344 -18.49 0.63 3.22
N GLY A 345 -18.08 -0.53 2.69
CA GLY A 345 -18.68 -1.12 1.50
C GLY A 345 -18.42 -0.34 0.20
N VAL A 346 -17.56 0.65 0.25
CA VAL A 346 -17.12 1.46 -0.89
C VAL A 346 -15.62 1.72 -0.78
N MET A 347 -15.00 2.13 -1.85
CA MET A 347 -13.57 2.47 -1.86
C MET A 347 -13.34 3.70 -2.72
N PRO A 348 -12.68 4.75 -2.18
CA PRO A 348 -12.36 5.93 -2.97
C PRO A 348 -11.27 5.59 -3.98
N LEU A 349 -11.52 5.91 -5.23
CA LEU A 349 -10.61 5.70 -6.35
C LEU A 349 -10.49 6.96 -7.21
N ASP A 350 -9.30 7.21 -7.70
CA ASP A 350 -9.08 7.97 -8.93
C ASP A 350 -8.93 6.94 -10.06
N MET A 351 -9.95 6.85 -10.93
CA MET A 351 -10.03 5.82 -11.98
C MET A 351 -8.92 5.98 -13.02
#